data_c8b543bdfe3bf60bcbb803a14be972d0
#
_entry.id   c8b543bdfe3bf60bcbb803a14be972d0
#
_cell.length_a   1.000
_cell.length_b   1.000
_cell.length_c   1.000
_cell.angle_alpha   90.00
_cell.angle_beta   90.00
_cell.angle_gamma   90.00
#
_symmetry.space_group_name_H-M   'P 1'
#
loop_
_entity.id
_entity.type
_entity.pdbx_description
1 polymer ?
#
loop_
_entity_poly.entity_id
_entity_poly.type
_entity_poly.pdbx_seq_one_letter_code
_entity_poly.pdbx_strand_id
1 'polypeptide(L)'
;MALTTVAELRTALGVGTLYADAVLQQVCDAADNVLLPFIWNNTFFNIAHESTATTAKLYFAENIKEHFYVGQTVVVSNNESHLNGSKTLTEVGDHTIGYNINNGVVQPKHFLNPYGSVNAGTALDPATVPAIQECALMISIDIWQSRQAPSSGGVTIDGYQPSPYRMGNTLLARVRGLLAPYLDPRSMVG
;
A
#
# COMPACT_ATOMS: atom_id res chain seq x y z
N MET A 1 -7.61 2.37 7.24
CA MET A 1 -8.38 1.58 6.26
C MET A 1 -8.27 0.14 6.71
N ALA A 2 -9.36 -0.53 7.02
CA ALA A 2 -9.33 -1.92 7.48
C ALA A 2 -9.56 -2.83 6.28
N LEU A 3 -8.64 -3.77 6.04
CA LEU A 3 -8.76 -4.79 4.98
C LEU A 3 -9.56 -5.99 5.48
N THR A 4 -9.51 -6.27 6.78
CA THR A 4 -10.25 -7.35 7.43
C THR A 4 -10.95 -6.81 8.68
N THR A 5 -12.17 -7.22 8.91
CA THR A 5 -12.95 -6.84 10.10
C THR A 5 -12.84 -7.89 11.20
N VAL A 6 -13.04 -7.46 12.46
CA VAL A 6 -13.10 -8.37 13.62
C VAL A 6 -14.19 -9.44 13.44
N ALA A 7 -15.32 -9.10 12.80
CA ALA A 7 -16.41 -10.03 12.54
C ALA A 7 -16.01 -11.14 11.56
N GLU A 8 -15.31 -10.80 10.49
CA GLU A 8 -14.78 -11.76 9.52
C GLU A 8 -13.74 -12.68 10.17
N LEU A 9 -12.80 -12.09 10.93
CA LEU A 9 -11.80 -12.86 11.65
C LEU A 9 -12.43 -13.83 12.67
N ARG A 10 -13.44 -13.38 13.44
CA ARG A 10 -14.20 -14.24 14.35
C ARG A 10 -14.86 -15.41 13.64
N THR A 11 -15.50 -15.14 12.52
CA THR A 11 -16.17 -16.15 11.71
C THR A 11 -15.18 -17.18 11.19
N ALA A 12 -14.04 -16.73 10.66
CA ALA A 12 -12.99 -17.59 10.13
C ALA A 12 -12.34 -18.48 11.21
N LEU A 13 -12.15 -17.92 12.42
CA LEU A 13 -11.57 -18.65 13.56
C LEU A 13 -12.57 -19.54 14.30
N GLY A 14 -13.88 -19.33 14.12
CA GLY A 14 -14.93 -20.05 14.87
C GLY A 14 -14.95 -19.77 16.38
N VAL A 15 -14.40 -18.62 16.83
CA VAL A 15 -14.20 -18.32 18.26
C VAL A 15 -15.37 -17.60 18.93
N GLY A 16 -16.40 -17.23 18.18
CA GLY A 16 -17.57 -16.52 18.72
C GLY A 16 -17.18 -15.27 19.53
N THR A 17 -17.72 -15.12 20.74
CA THR A 17 -17.44 -13.99 21.64
C THR A 17 -16.38 -14.28 22.71
N LEU A 18 -15.64 -15.38 22.58
CA LEU A 18 -14.66 -15.83 23.56
C LEU A 18 -13.54 -14.82 23.84
N TYR A 19 -13.16 -14.04 22.82
CA TYR A 19 -12.10 -13.04 22.92
C TYR A 19 -12.66 -11.63 22.73
N ALA A 20 -12.08 -10.66 23.44
CA ALA A 20 -12.46 -9.25 23.33
C ALA A 20 -12.14 -8.71 21.93
N ASP A 21 -13.01 -7.82 21.41
CA ASP A 21 -12.83 -7.19 20.10
C ASP A 21 -11.50 -6.46 19.96
N ALA A 22 -11.05 -5.79 21.02
CA ALA A 22 -9.78 -5.07 21.03
C ALA A 22 -8.57 -5.97 20.75
N VAL A 23 -8.59 -7.22 21.20
CA VAL A 23 -7.51 -8.18 20.97
C VAL A 23 -7.50 -8.65 19.51
N LEU A 24 -8.68 -8.92 18.95
CA LEU A 24 -8.82 -9.33 17.55
C LEU A 24 -8.54 -8.14 16.61
N GLN A 25 -8.93 -6.92 16.99
CA GLN A 25 -8.61 -5.71 16.21
C GLN A 25 -7.11 -5.51 16.08
N GLN A 26 -6.32 -5.70 17.14
CA GLN A 26 -4.87 -5.65 17.07
C GLN A 26 -4.27 -6.65 16.07
N VAL A 27 -4.90 -7.80 15.90
CA VAL A 27 -4.47 -8.80 14.91
C VAL A 27 -4.77 -8.32 13.51
N CYS A 28 -5.97 -7.79 13.26
CA CYS A 28 -6.34 -7.20 11.98
C CYS A 28 -5.41 -6.02 11.62
N ASP A 29 -5.17 -5.11 12.56
CA ASP A 29 -4.29 -3.96 12.36
C ASP A 29 -2.85 -4.39 12.05
N ALA A 30 -2.37 -5.45 12.70
CA ALA A 30 -1.04 -6.00 12.43
C ALA A 30 -0.95 -6.61 11.03
N ALA A 31 -1.99 -7.31 10.57
CA ALA A 31 -2.06 -7.87 9.23
C ALA A 31 -2.08 -6.76 8.16
N ASP A 32 -2.88 -5.71 8.37
CA ASP A 32 -2.94 -4.54 7.49
C ASP A 32 -1.57 -3.87 7.37
N ASN A 33 -0.88 -3.65 8.49
CA ASN A 33 0.45 -3.04 8.52
C ASN A 33 1.53 -3.89 7.82
N VAL A 34 1.38 -5.21 7.80
CA VAL A 34 2.27 -6.11 7.06
C VAL A 34 1.97 -6.06 5.55
N LEU A 35 0.70 -5.98 5.17
CA LEU A 35 0.27 -6.14 3.78
C LEU A 35 0.32 -4.84 2.98
N LEU A 36 -0.16 -3.73 3.54
CA LEU A 36 -0.31 -2.46 2.82
C LEU A 36 0.96 -1.94 2.15
N PRO A 37 2.18 -2.07 2.76
CA PRO A 37 3.41 -1.61 2.13
C PRO A 37 3.78 -2.33 0.82
N PHE A 38 3.25 -3.53 0.59
CA PHE A 38 3.52 -4.31 -0.63
C PHE A 38 2.56 -4.00 -1.77
N ILE A 39 1.40 -3.42 -1.46
CA ILE A 39 0.37 -3.13 -2.46
C ILE A 39 0.75 -1.87 -3.22
N TRP A 40 0.69 -1.95 -4.54
CA TRP A 40 0.95 -0.80 -5.38
C TRP A 40 -0.21 0.21 -5.30
N ASN A 41 0.11 1.40 -4.85
CA ASN A 41 -0.84 2.50 -4.69
C ASN A 41 -0.80 3.51 -5.84
N ASN A 42 -0.13 3.20 -6.95
CA ASN A 42 0.01 4.08 -8.12
C ASN A 42 0.61 5.46 -7.81
N THR A 43 1.46 5.54 -6.78
CA THR A 43 2.10 6.79 -6.36
C THR A 43 3.53 6.87 -6.88
N PHE A 44 3.84 7.96 -7.55
CA PHE A 44 5.15 8.30 -8.09
C PHE A 44 5.72 9.50 -7.33
N PHE A 45 7.05 9.53 -7.13
CA PHE A 45 7.69 10.60 -6.38
C PHE A 45 8.41 11.56 -7.33
N ASN A 46 8.00 12.83 -7.30
CA ASN A 46 8.70 13.86 -8.04
C ASN A 46 9.80 14.48 -7.19
N ILE A 47 10.98 14.65 -7.81
CA ILE A 47 12.21 15.14 -7.19
C ILE A 47 12.37 16.64 -7.29
N ALA A 48 11.70 17.26 -8.26
CA ALA A 48 11.74 18.71 -8.48
C ALA A 48 10.43 19.19 -9.10
N HIS A 49 10.18 20.47 -9.02
CA HIS A 49 9.11 21.14 -9.75
C HIS A 49 9.55 22.51 -10.28
N GLU A 50 8.78 23.02 -11.21
CA GLU A 50 8.83 24.40 -11.69
C GLU A 50 7.42 24.89 -12.00
N SER A 51 7.20 26.19 -11.96
CA SER A 51 5.94 26.77 -12.38
C SER A 51 6.15 28.07 -13.14
N THR A 52 5.27 28.29 -14.12
CA THR A 52 5.02 29.59 -14.75
C THR A 52 3.72 30.16 -14.16
N ALA A 53 3.31 31.34 -14.63
CA ALA A 53 2.05 31.93 -14.20
C ALA A 53 0.81 31.01 -14.46
N THR A 54 0.90 30.12 -15.44
CA THR A 54 -0.26 29.33 -15.92
C THR A 54 -0.02 27.82 -15.99
N THR A 55 1.22 27.38 -15.89
CA THR A 55 1.58 25.96 -16.01
C THR A 55 2.53 25.54 -14.91
N ALA A 56 2.45 24.27 -14.52
CA ALA A 56 3.41 23.62 -13.64
C ALA A 56 3.99 22.39 -14.31
N LYS A 57 5.26 22.09 -14.02
CA LYS A 57 5.95 20.89 -14.47
C LYS A 57 6.63 20.21 -13.29
N LEU A 58 6.39 18.91 -13.15
CA LEU A 58 7.00 18.06 -12.14
C LEU A 58 8.03 17.15 -12.80
N TYR A 59 9.14 16.90 -12.10
CA TYR A 59 10.28 16.12 -12.58
C TYR A 59 10.47 14.87 -11.75
N PHE A 60 10.73 13.74 -12.41
CA PHE A 60 10.89 12.41 -11.81
C PHE A 60 12.30 11.88 -12.10
N ALA A 61 12.83 11.07 -11.18
CA ALA A 61 14.10 10.37 -11.41
C ALA A 61 13.93 9.19 -12.38
N GLU A 62 12.77 8.52 -12.31
CA GLU A 62 12.42 7.38 -13.15
C GLU A 62 11.70 7.79 -14.45
N ASN A 63 11.69 6.90 -15.45
CA ASN A 63 10.89 7.11 -16.65
C ASN A 63 9.42 6.80 -16.32
N ILE A 64 8.56 7.81 -16.49
CA ILE A 64 7.15 7.74 -16.10
C ILE A 64 6.18 7.75 -17.28
N LYS A 65 6.70 7.81 -18.51
CA LYS A 65 5.90 7.99 -19.74
C LYS A 65 4.84 6.92 -19.96
N GLU A 66 5.13 5.67 -19.56
CA GLU A 66 4.20 4.55 -19.72
C GLU A 66 3.09 4.51 -18.65
N HIS A 67 3.25 5.31 -17.59
CA HIS A 67 2.34 5.33 -16.45
C HIS A 67 1.32 6.48 -16.50
N PHE A 68 1.56 7.46 -17.38
CA PHE A 68 0.73 8.65 -17.49
C PHE A 68 0.36 8.94 -18.94
N TYR A 69 -0.77 9.62 -19.14
CA TYR A 69 -1.20 10.09 -20.45
C TYR A 69 -1.81 11.49 -20.37
N VAL A 70 -1.76 12.23 -21.45
CA VAL A 70 -2.36 13.56 -21.55
C VAL A 70 -3.88 13.45 -21.39
N GLY A 71 -4.46 14.31 -20.54
CA GLY A 71 -5.88 14.28 -20.19
C GLY A 71 -6.19 13.45 -18.94
N GLN A 72 -5.22 12.69 -18.40
CA GLN A 72 -5.40 11.95 -17.15
C GLN A 72 -5.53 12.92 -15.97
N THR A 73 -6.43 12.60 -15.06
CA THR A 73 -6.53 13.29 -13.77
C THR A 73 -5.64 12.58 -12.75
N VAL A 74 -4.77 13.36 -12.10
CA VAL A 74 -3.85 12.89 -11.07
C VAL A 74 -4.05 13.70 -9.78
N VAL A 75 -3.64 13.15 -8.65
CA VAL A 75 -3.60 13.85 -7.37
C VAL A 75 -2.16 14.17 -7.02
N VAL A 76 -1.83 15.45 -6.97
CA VAL A 76 -0.50 15.97 -6.60
C VAL A 76 -0.51 16.33 -5.12
N SER A 77 0.52 15.90 -4.38
CA SER A 77 0.68 16.14 -2.95
C SER A 77 2.14 16.37 -2.57
N ASN A 78 2.37 16.92 -1.39
CA ASN A 78 3.72 17.20 -0.85
C ASN A 78 4.60 18.10 -1.75
N ASN A 79 3.97 18.90 -2.59
CA ASN A 79 4.59 20.01 -3.30
C ASN A 79 4.17 21.32 -2.64
N GLU A 80 4.47 22.45 -3.26
CA GLU A 80 3.94 23.72 -2.78
C GLU A 80 2.41 23.75 -2.89
N SER A 81 1.77 24.47 -1.96
CA SER A 81 0.31 24.45 -1.81
C SER A 81 -0.48 24.72 -3.08
N HIS A 82 0.03 25.62 -3.95
CA HIS A 82 -0.60 25.98 -5.21
C HIS A 82 -0.45 24.92 -6.31
N LEU A 83 0.50 24.00 -6.17
CA LEU A 83 0.73 22.88 -7.09
C LEU A 83 -0.08 21.64 -6.71
N ASN A 84 -0.47 21.51 -5.44
CA ASN A 84 -1.17 20.34 -4.91
C ASN A 84 -2.63 20.26 -5.37
N GLY A 85 -3.22 19.08 -5.19
CA GLY A 85 -4.61 18.76 -5.47
C GLY A 85 -4.82 17.96 -6.74
N SER A 86 -6.08 17.84 -7.14
CA SER A 86 -6.48 17.14 -8.37
C SER A 86 -6.12 17.98 -9.60
N LYS A 87 -5.34 17.42 -10.51
CA LYS A 87 -4.81 18.09 -11.71
C LYS A 87 -5.04 17.22 -12.94
N THR A 88 -5.41 17.87 -14.07
CA THR A 88 -5.47 17.18 -15.36
C THR A 88 -4.18 17.42 -16.12
N LEU A 89 -3.52 16.37 -16.57
CA LEU A 89 -2.25 16.43 -17.27
C LEU A 89 -2.43 17.02 -18.68
N THR A 90 -1.59 18.00 -19.03
CA THR A 90 -1.53 18.62 -20.36
C THR A 90 -0.28 18.22 -21.15
N GLU A 91 0.75 17.74 -20.43
CA GLU A 91 2.00 17.28 -21.03
C GLU A 91 2.51 16.04 -20.28
N VAL A 92 3.04 15.05 -21.01
CA VAL A 92 3.71 13.86 -20.46
C VAL A 92 4.99 13.61 -21.26
N GLY A 93 6.14 13.69 -20.59
CA GLY A 93 7.46 13.36 -21.12
C GLY A 93 8.04 12.12 -20.43
N ASP A 94 9.26 11.76 -20.80
CA ASP A 94 9.92 10.57 -20.23
C ASP A 94 10.11 10.68 -18.70
N HIS A 95 10.48 11.87 -18.22
CA HIS A 95 10.73 12.16 -16.81
C HIS A 95 9.93 13.35 -16.28
N THR A 96 8.90 13.78 -16.99
CA THR A 96 8.15 14.98 -16.64
C THR A 96 6.67 14.84 -16.88
N ILE A 97 5.86 15.46 -16.02
CA ILE A 97 4.45 15.73 -16.29
C ILE A 97 4.19 17.22 -16.16
N GLY A 98 3.28 17.74 -16.98
CA GLY A 98 2.84 19.13 -16.94
C GLY A 98 1.32 19.24 -16.79
N TYR A 99 0.87 20.28 -16.12
CA TYR A 99 -0.55 20.61 -15.97
C TYR A 99 -0.76 22.12 -15.82
N ASN A 100 -1.98 22.54 -16.07
CA ASN A 100 -2.33 23.95 -15.92
C ASN A 100 -2.58 24.32 -14.46
N ILE A 101 -2.10 25.48 -14.07
CA ILE A 101 -2.37 26.15 -12.80
C ILE A 101 -2.92 27.55 -13.07
N ASN A 102 -3.57 28.14 -12.11
CA ASN A 102 -4.18 29.46 -12.29
C ASN A 102 -3.89 30.34 -11.08
N ASN A 103 -2.61 30.59 -10.80
CA ASN A 103 -2.20 31.29 -9.58
C ASN A 103 -1.21 32.43 -9.78
N GLY A 104 -0.67 32.62 -11.00
CA GLY A 104 0.29 33.66 -11.31
C GLY A 104 1.69 33.53 -10.68
N VAL A 105 1.96 32.43 -9.96
CA VAL A 105 3.26 32.21 -9.30
C VAL A 105 4.25 31.63 -10.29
N VAL A 106 5.39 32.30 -10.44
CA VAL A 106 6.50 31.86 -11.30
C VAL A 106 7.64 31.40 -10.42
N GLN A 107 8.01 30.12 -10.56
CA GLN A 107 9.11 29.52 -9.82
C GLN A 107 10.04 28.79 -10.80
N PRO A 108 11.36 29.08 -10.74
CA PRO A 108 12.33 28.29 -11.49
C PRO A 108 12.39 26.86 -10.94
N LYS A 109 12.88 25.95 -11.76
CA LYS A 109 13.08 24.55 -11.34
C LYS A 109 13.92 24.48 -10.07
N HIS A 110 13.39 23.83 -9.05
CA HIS A 110 14.11 23.54 -7.82
C HIS A 110 13.80 22.13 -7.29
N PHE A 111 14.74 21.57 -6.56
CA PHE A 111 14.63 20.23 -5.98
C PHE A 111 13.85 20.26 -4.68
N LEU A 112 13.13 19.17 -4.43
CA LEU A 112 12.29 18.98 -3.25
C LEU A 112 12.97 18.10 -2.21
N ASN A 113 12.86 18.50 -0.95
CA ASN A 113 13.23 17.67 0.19
C ASN A 113 12.27 17.96 1.37
N PRO A 114 11.38 17.03 1.74
CA PRO A 114 11.15 15.71 1.13
C PRO A 114 10.54 15.76 -0.27
N TYR A 115 10.56 14.66 -0.99
CA TYR A 115 10.01 14.56 -2.34
C TYR A 115 8.51 14.84 -2.37
N GLY A 116 8.06 15.42 -3.47
CA GLY A 116 6.64 15.49 -3.79
C GLY A 116 6.10 14.14 -4.23
N SER A 117 4.79 14.01 -4.32
CA SER A 117 4.14 12.78 -4.76
C SER A 117 3.00 13.06 -5.73
N VAL A 118 2.84 12.15 -6.69
CA VAL A 118 1.77 12.17 -7.69
C VAL A 118 1.11 10.80 -7.70
N ASN A 119 -0.18 10.77 -7.39
CA ASN A 119 -0.98 9.57 -7.53
C ASN A 119 -1.66 9.58 -8.91
N ALA A 120 -1.53 8.49 -9.66
CA ALA A 120 -2.02 8.37 -11.05
C ALA A 120 -3.56 8.32 -11.19
N GLY A 121 -4.30 8.67 -10.16
CA GLY A 121 -5.74 8.94 -10.21
C GLY A 121 -6.67 7.72 -10.15
N THR A 122 -6.18 6.54 -10.40
CA THR A 122 -6.91 5.27 -10.25
C THR A 122 -6.23 4.40 -9.20
N ALA A 123 -5.97 4.98 -8.03
CA ALA A 123 -5.50 4.16 -6.91
C ALA A 123 -6.56 3.10 -6.64
N LEU A 124 -6.17 1.84 -6.80
CA LEU A 124 -6.96 0.73 -6.35
C LEU A 124 -7.23 0.92 -4.86
N ASP A 125 -8.50 0.92 -4.46
CA ASP A 125 -8.81 0.84 -3.03
C ASP A 125 -8.62 -0.62 -2.59
N PRO A 126 -7.57 -0.94 -1.82
CA PRO A 126 -7.30 -2.32 -1.42
C PRO A 126 -8.48 -2.96 -0.67
N ALA A 127 -9.27 -2.15 0.04
CA ALA A 127 -10.44 -2.64 0.76
C ALA A 127 -11.61 -3.05 -0.14
N THR A 128 -11.55 -2.78 -1.44
CA THR A 128 -12.57 -3.22 -2.41
C THR A 128 -12.17 -4.44 -3.21
N VAL A 129 -10.95 -4.96 -3.01
CA VAL A 129 -10.40 -6.08 -3.78
C VAL A 129 -10.47 -7.37 -2.97
N PRO A 130 -11.31 -8.34 -3.36
CA PRO A 130 -11.49 -9.58 -2.60
C PRO A 130 -10.19 -10.36 -2.37
N ALA A 131 -9.29 -10.39 -3.35
CA ALA A 131 -8.00 -11.08 -3.22
C ALA A 131 -7.11 -10.46 -2.13
N ILE A 132 -7.12 -9.13 -1.99
CA ILE A 132 -6.36 -8.42 -0.96
C ILE A 132 -6.98 -8.64 0.42
N GLN A 133 -8.32 -8.59 0.52
CA GLN A 133 -9.05 -8.87 1.76
C GLN A 133 -8.80 -10.31 2.24
N GLU A 134 -8.85 -11.28 1.33
CA GLU A 134 -8.56 -12.68 1.67
C GLU A 134 -7.11 -12.85 2.16
N CYS A 135 -6.15 -12.19 1.53
CA CYS A 135 -4.76 -12.19 1.99
C CYS A 135 -4.61 -11.59 3.40
N ALA A 136 -5.30 -10.49 3.69
CA ALA A 136 -5.30 -9.87 5.02
C ALA A 136 -5.93 -10.81 6.06
N LEU A 137 -7.02 -11.48 5.72
CA LEU A 137 -7.65 -12.48 6.59
C LEU A 137 -6.72 -13.67 6.86
N MET A 138 -6.07 -14.21 5.83
CA MET A 138 -5.10 -15.30 5.99
C MET A 138 -3.94 -14.92 6.91
N ILE A 139 -3.38 -13.71 6.75
CA ILE A 139 -2.32 -13.19 7.61
C ILE A 139 -2.83 -13.00 9.05
N SER A 140 -4.05 -12.48 9.22
CA SER A 140 -4.68 -12.32 10.54
C SER A 140 -4.83 -13.65 11.26
N ILE A 141 -5.31 -14.70 10.58
CA ILE A 141 -5.43 -16.05 11.12
C ILE A 141 -4.05 -16.58 11.56
N ASP A 142 -3.03 -16.39 10.73
CA ASP A 142 -1.67 -16.83 10.99
C ASP A 142 -1.07 -16.13 12.24
N ILE A 143 -1.22 -14.81 12.32
CA ILE A 143 -0.80 -14.03 13.49
C ILE A 143 -1.53 -14.50 14.75
N TRP A 144 -2.83 -14.75 14.66
CA TRP A 144 -3.62 -15.24 15.76
C TRP A 144 -3.13 -16.62 16.23
N GLN A 145 -2.97 -17.57 15.32
CA GLN A 145 -2.48 -18.92 15.63
C GLN A 145 -1.08 -18.90 16.26
N SER A 146 -0.20 -18.03 15.77
CA SER A 146 1.14 -17.86 16.34
C SER A 146 1.12 -17.35 17.79
N ARG A 147 0.14 -16.50 18.15
CA ARG A 147 -0.07 -16.03 19.53
C ARG A 147 -0.62 -17.10 20.46
N GLN A 148 -1.35 -18.08 19.92
CA GLN A 148 -1.92 -19.20 20.68
C GLN A 148 -0.94 -20.38 20.82
N ALA A 149 0.10 -20.43 20.01
CA ALA A 149 1.10 -21.47 20.08
C ALA A 149 1.85 -21.41 21.44
N PRO A 150 1.91 -22.53 22.19
CA PRO A 150 2.62 -22.54 23.47
C PRO A 150 4.10 -22.22 23.25
N SER A 151 4.61 -21.26 24.03
CA SER A 151 6.02 -20.81 23.98
C SER A 151 7.00 -21.87 24.51
N SER A 152 6.52 -22.83 25.27
CA SER A 152 7.28 -23.96 25.78
C SER A 152 6.84 -25.22 25.04
N GLY A 153 7.77 -25.92 24.41
CA GLY A 153 7.52 -27.23 23.82
C GLY A 153 7.06 -28.20 24.90
N GLY A 154 5.74 -28.18 25.16
CA GLY A 154 5.11 -29.17 26.03
C GLY A 154 5.31 -30.55 25.40
N VAL A 155 5.98 -31.44 26.09
CA VAL A 155 6.03 -32.84 25.73
C VAL A 155 4.61 -33.35 25.92
N THR A 156 3.92 -33.65 24.84
CA THR A 156 2.65 -34.38 24.93
C THR A 156 2.94 -35.81 25.39
N ILE A 157 2.00 -36.43 26.13
CA ILE A 157 2.10 -37.77 26.70
C ILE A 157 2.50 -38.84 25.66
N ASP A 158 2.27 -38.58 24.37
CA ASP A 158 2.59 -39.46 23.24
C ASP A 158 3.90 -39.14 22.51
N GLY A 159 4.77 -38.29 23.07
CA GLY A 159 6.06 -37.97 22.45
C GLY A 159 5.96 -37.12 21.17
N TYR A 160 4.77 -36.69 20.79
CA TYR A 160 4.56 -35.79 19.67
C TYR A 160 4.86 -34.34 20.12
N GLN A 161 5.99 -33.79 19.70
CA GLN A 161 6.24 -32.35 19.85
C GLN A 161 5.43 -31.63 18.77
N PRO A 162 4.41 -30.84 19.12
CA PRO A 162 3.83 -29.94 18.15
C PRO A 162 4.94 -29.01 17.70
N SER A 163 5.24 -29.01 16.40
CA SER A 163 6.20 -28.07 15.82
C SER A 163 5.76 -26.66 16.22
N PRO A 164 6.66 -25.84 16.83
CA PRO A 164 6.30 -24.47 17.15
C PRO A 164 5.84 -23.82 15.85
N TYR A 165 4.62 -23.24 15.90
CA TYR A 165 4.06 -22.57 14.74
C TYR A 165 5.04 -21.47 14.31
N ARG A 166 5.68 -21.68 13.17
CA ARG A 166 6.52 -20.65 12.55
C ARG A 166 5.70 -20.01 11.44
N MET A 167 5.55 -18.71 11.48
CA MET A 167 5.03 -17.94 10.36
C MET A 167 5.89 -18.34 9.14
N GLY A 168 5.39 -19.30 8.39
CA GLY A 168 6.23 -20.02 7.44
C GLY A 168 6.38 -19.25 6.14
N ASN A 169 7.51 -19.41 5.48
CA ASN A 169 7.74 -19.00 4.09
C ASN A 169 6.60 -19.47 3.16
N THR A 170 5.87 -20.52 3.52
CA THR A 170 4.72 -21.04 2.78
C THR A 170 3.52 -20.10 2.78
N LEU A 171 3.22 -19.38 3.88
CA LEU A 171 2.13 -18.40 3.90
C LEU A 171 2.48 -17.20 3.02
N LEU A 172 3.69 -16.64 3.19
CA LEU A 172 4.18 -15.55 2.34
C LEU A 172 4.17 -15.93 0.86
N ALA A 173 4.53 -17.18 0.53
CA ALA A 173 4.48 -17.68 -0.86
C ALA A 173 3.03 -17.74 -1.38
N ARG A 174 2.06 -18.21 -0.56
CA ARG A 174 0.64 -18.24 -0.95
C ARG A 174 0.06 -16.84 -1.13
N VAL A 175 0.28 -15.97 -0.15
CA VAL A 175 -0.19 -14.59 -0.17
C VAL A 175 0.42 -13.84 -1.36
N ARG A 176 1.73 -14.02 -1.63
CA ARG A 176 2.40 -13.40 -2.77
C ARG A 176 1.81 -13.84 -4.11
N GLY A 177 1.41 -15.11 -4.24
CA GLY A 177 0.76 -15.61 -5.46
C GLY A 177 -0.60 -14.94 -5.72
N LEU A 178 -1.42 -14.77 -4.69
CA LEU A 178 -2.71 -14.07 -4.77
C LEU A 178 -2.55 -12.57 -5.02
N LEU A 179 -1.49 -11.97 -4.47
CA LEU A 179 -1.21 -10.55 -4.58
C LEU A 179 -0.42 -10.15 -5.83
N ALA A 180 0.12 -11.12 -6.58
CA ALA A 180 1.01 -10.83 -7.71
C ALA A 180 0.51 -9.72 -8.66
N PRO A 181 -0.78 -9.63 -9.00
CA PRO A 181 -1.31 -8.56 -9.85
C PRO A 181 -1.34 -7.18 -9.19
N TYR A 182 -1.20 -7.12 -7.85
CA TYR A 182 -1.38 -5.92 -7.04
C TYR A 182 -0.10 -5.47 -6.33
N LEU A 183 1.02 -6.18 -6.52
CA LEU A 183 2.30 -5.83 -5.92
C LEU A 183 2.94 -4.65 -6.64
N ASP A 184 3.60 -3.79 -5.88
CA ASP A 184 4.46 -2.75 -6.45
C ASP A 184 5.61 -3.42 -7.22
N PRO A 185 5.74 -3.18 -8.55
CA PRO A 185 6.83 -3.75 -9.34
C PRO A 185 8.23 -3.46 -8.77
N ARG A 186 8.37 -2.32 -8.06
CA ARG A 186 9.63 -1.92 -7.40
C ARG A 186 9.96 -2.81 -6.20
N SER A 187 8.97 -3.35 -5.53
CA SER A 187 9.16 -4.29 -4.42
C SER A 187 9.56 -5.70 -4.86
N MET A 188 9.48 -5.98 -6.18
CA MET A 188 9.81 -7.28 -6.76
C MET A 188 11.27 -7.40 -7.19
N VAL A 189 11.99 -6.26 -7.24
CA VAL A 189 13.41 -6.18 -7.59
C VAL A 189 14.20 -6.14 -6.28
N GLY A 190 14.57 -7.29 -5.77
CA GLY A 190 15.41 -7.48 -4.60
C GLY A 190 16.61 -8.32 -4.93
#